data_cdcd2b52a2b264d8c0a7bd4c855c2245
#
_entry.id   cdcd2b52a2b264d8c0a7bd4c855c2245
#
_cell.length_a   1.000
_cell.length_b   1.000
_cell.length_c   1.000
_cell.angle_alpha   90.00
_cell.angle_beta   90.00
_cell.angle_gamma   90.00
#
_symmetry.space_group_name_H-M   'P 1'
#
loop_
_entity.id
_entity.type
_entity.pdbx_description
1 polymer ?
#
loop_
_entity_poly.entity_id
_entity_poly.type
_entity_poly.pdbx_seq_one_letter_code
_entity_poly.pdbx_strand_id
1 'polypeptide(L)'
;MKYKIPVSVLVLIYTPDLEVLLLERADRPGFWQSVTGSQETGETLEQTAIRELQEETGLDANRYRLDDWHVSNQFEIYKHWSGRYAPGVTRNTEHVFGLRVPEVVPIRLAPREHLQFEWVPRDHAIDRVFSWTNAEALRALPEFAA
;
A
#
# COMPACT_ATOMS: atom_id res chain seq x y z
N MET A 1 -20.78 -13.23 8.24
CA MET A 1 -19.58 -12.90 7.43
C MET A 1 -19.20 -11.44 7.60
N LYS A 2 -17.94 -11.20 7.80
CA LYS A 2 -17.44 -9.84 7.94
C LYS A 2 -16.89 -9.32 6.60
N TYR A 3 -17.50 -8.26 6.09
CA TYR A 3 -17.06 -7.66 4.84
C TYR A 3 -16.01 -6.59 5.08
N LYS A 4 -15.16 -6.36 4.09
CA LYS A 4 -14.21 -5.26 4.10
C LYS A 4 -14.94 -3.92 3.98
N ILE A 5 -14.43 -2.93 4.71
CA ILE A 5 -14.88 -1.54 4.55
C ILE A 5 -14.25 -1.03 3.24
N PRO A 6 -15.03 -0.38 2.35
CA PRO A 6 -14.50 0.11 1.06
C PRO A 6 -13.74 1.44 1.21
N VAL A 7 -12.89 1.50 2.22
CA VAL A 7 -11.94 2.60 2.49
C VAL A 7 -10.63 1.93 2.83
N SER A 8 -9.57 2.33 2.14
CA SER A 8 -8.27 1.71 2.33
C SER A 8 -7.15 2.75 2.34
N VAL A 9 -5.96 2.29 2.69
CA VAL A 9 -4.74 3.07 2.60
C VAL A 9 -3.82 2.43 1.57
N LEU A 10 -3.00 3.26 0.95
CA LEU A 10 -1.88 2.85 0.11
C LEU A 10 -0.65 3.54 0.69
N VAL A 11 0.34 2.77 1.13
CA VAL A 11 1.53 3.33 1.76
C VAL A 11 2.74 3.02 0.91
N LEU A 12 3.34 4.05 0.34
CA LEU A 12 4.61 3.93 -0.37
C LEU A 12 5.74 3.98 0.65
N ILE A 13 6.63 2.99 0.61
CA ILE A 13 7.82 2.94 1.46
C ILE A 13 9.00 3.26 0.57
N TYR A 14 9.75 4.30 0.93
CA TYR A 14 10.80 4.80 0.05
C TYR A 14 12.00 5.33 0.84
N THR A 15 13.16 5.30 0.19
CA THR A 15 14.39 5.88 0.70
C THR A 15 14.62 7.29 0.11
N PRO A 16 15.55 8.08 0.65
CA PRO A 16 15.90 9.38 0.05
C PRO A 16 16.33 9.30 -1.42
N ASP A 17 16.90 8.16 -1.84
CA ASP A 17 17.31 7.93 -3.24
C ASP A 17 16.16 7.42 -4.09
N LEU A 18 14.93 7.37 -3.54
CA LEU A 18 13.74 6.89 -4.22
C LEU A 18 13.82 5.43 -4.66
N GLU A 19 14.46 4.59 -3.85
CA GLU A 19 14.27 3.15 -3.88
C GLU A 19 12.94 2.86 -3.20
N VAL A 20 12.09 2.08 -3.82
CA VAL A 20 10.73 1.84 -3.35
C VAL A 20 10.53 0.35 -3.09
N LEU A 21 9.87 0.05 -1.98
CA LEU A 21 9.53 -1.35 -1.64
C LEU A 21 8.27 -1.79 -2.39
N LEU A 22 8.38 -2.92 -3.07
CA LEU A 22 7.23 -3.58 -3.69
C LEU A 22 7.06 -4.98 -3.13
N LEU A 23 5.80 -5.40 -3.00
CA LEU A 23 5.40 -6.70 -2.48
C LEU A 23 4.62 -7.45 -3.57
N GLU A 24 4.90 -8.75 -3.72
CA GLU A 24 4.14 -9.59 -4.66
C GLU A 24 3.01 -10.29 -3.92
N ARG A 25 1.78 -10.19 -4.45
CA ARG A 25 0.60 -10.78 -3.82
C ARG A 25 0.59 -12.30 -3.94
N ALA A 26 0.28 -12.97 -2.81
CA ALA A 26 0.15 -14.43 -2.80
C ALA A 26 -1.12 -14.91 -3.50
N ASP A 27 -2.21 -14.12 -3.43
CA ASP A 27 -3.49 -14.48 -4.07
C ASP A 27 -3.50 -14.23 -5.57
N ARG A 28 -2.55 -13.45 -6.06
CA ARG A 28 -2.39 -13.12 -7.48
C ARG A 28 -0.90 -13.02 -7.81
N PRO A 29 -0.20 -14.15 -7.96
CA PRO A 29 1.23 -14.12 -8.32
C PRO A 29 1.48 -13.28 -9.58
N GLY A 30 2.54 -12.49 -9.55
CA GLY A 30 2.85 -11.52 -10.60
C GLY A 30 2.26 -10.14 -10.38
N PHE A 31 1.32 -9.97 -9.42
CA PHE A 31 0.76 -8.68 -9.08
C PHE A 31 1.58 -8.05 -7.97
N TRP A 32 2.31 -7.00 -8.32
CA TRP A 32 3.16 -6.24 -7.40
C TRP A 32 2.48 -4.95 -6.95
N GLN A 33 2.76 -4.55 -5.72
CA GLN A 33 2.11 -3.38 -5.12
C GLN A 33 2.91 -2.83 -3.94
N SER A 34 2.60 -1.58 -3.57
CA SER A 34 3.01 -1.02 -2.29
C SER A 34 2.12 -1.61 -1.19
N VAL A 35 2.38 -1.26 0.07
CA VAL A 35 1.53 -1.70 1.18
C VAL A 35 0.12 -1.14 1.01
N THR A 36 -0.89 -1.99 1.16
CA THR A 36 -2.28 -1.57 1.08
C THR A 36 -3.14 -2.41 1.99
N GLY A 37 -4.22 -1.84 2.49
CA GLY A 37 -5.17 -2.57 3.31
C GLY A 37 -6.36 -1.73 3.68
N SER A 38 -7.45 -2.42 4.04
CA SER A 38 -8.73 -1.79 4.36
C SER A 38 -8.76 -1.28 5.79
N GLN A 39 -9.43 -0.14 5.98
CA GLN A 39 -9.71 0.41 7.31
C GLN A 39 -10.60 -0.56 8.08
N GLU A 40 -10.32 -0.72 9.36
CA GLU A 40 -11.19 -1.47 10.27
C GLU A 40 -12.05 -0.51 11.07
N THR A 41 -13.18 -1.02 11.57
CA THR A 41 -14.11 -0.23 12.38
C THR A 41 -13.38 0.40 13.56
N GLY A 42 -13.55 1.71 13.72
CA GLY A 42 -12.95 2.47 14.83
C GLY A 42 -11.53 2.94 14.60
N GLU A 43 -10.91 2.60 13.47
CA GLU A 43 -9.57 3.09 13.14
C GLU A 43 -9.63 4.44 12.44
N THR A 44 -8.64 5.29 12.72
CA THR A 44 -8.32 6.42 11.85
C THR A 44 -7.54 5.88 10.65
N LEU A 45 -7.43 6.67 9.60
CA LEU A 45 -6.61 6.28 8.43
C LEU A 45 -5.15 6.08 8.80
N GLU A 46 -4.61 6.94 9.67
CA GLU A 46 -3.24 6.78 10.15
C GLU A 46 -3.05 5.47 10.91
N GLN A 47 -4.01 5.11 11.77
CA GLN A 47 -3.96 3.83 12.49
C GLN A 47 -4.01 2.64 11.53
N THR A 48 -4.80 2.74 10.47
CA THR A 48 -4.85 1.71 9.43
C THR A 48 -3.49 1.57 8.77
N ALA A 49 -2.87 2.69 8.40
CA ALA A 49 -1.55 2.67 7.77
C ALA A 49 -0.50 2.05 8.68
N ILE A 50 -0.47 2.43 9.95
CA ILE A 50 0.47 1.88 10.93
C ILE A 50 0.29 0.37 11.09
N ARG A 51 -0.96 -0.08 11.21
CA ARG A 51 -1.26 -1.50 11.37
C ARG A 51 -0.84 -2.31 10.13
N GLU A 52 -1.21 -1.84 8.94
CA GLU A 52 -0.88 -2.55 7.70
C GLU A 52 0.63 -2.61 7.46
N LEU A 53 1.36 -1.54 7.78
CA LEU A 53 2.82 -1.54 7.70
C LEU A 53 3.41 -2.64 8.58
N GLN A 54 2.95 -2.73 9.82
CA GLN A 54 3.43 -3.75 10.76
C GLN A 54 3.09 -5.16 10.28
N GLU A 55 1.85 -5.38 9.84
CA GLU A 55 1.41 -6.70 9.40
C GLU A 55 2.13 -7.17 8.14
N GLU A 56 2.28 -6.27 7.15
CA GLU A 56 2.80 -6.67 5.84
C GLU A 56 4.31 -6.62 5.73
N THR A 57 4.98 -5.79 6.52
CA THR A 57 6.44 -5.60 6.40
C THR A 57 7.21 -5.76 7.69
N GLY A 58 6.54 -5.80 8.81
CA GLY A 58 7.19 -5.80 10.12
C GLY A 58 7.74 -4.44 10.55
N LEU A 59 7.51 -3.38 9.77
CA LEU A 59 8.04 -2.06 10.09
C LEU A 59 7.16 -1.34 11.11
N ASP A 60 7.81 -0.75 12.11
CA ASP A 60 7.16 0.14 13.08
C ASP A 60 7.22 1.57 12.53
N ALA A 61 6.07 2.08 12.09
CA ALA A 61 5.98 3.40 11.49
C ALA A 61 6.44 4.51 12.44
N ASN A 62 6.38 4.29 13.75
CA ASN A 62 6.79 5.29 14.73
C ASN A 62 8.31 5.51 14.76
N ARG A 63 9.08 4.63 14.13
CA ARG A 63 10.53 4.76 14.02
C ARG A 63 10.96 5.53 12.78
N TYR A 64 10.01 5.90 11.93
CA TYR A 64 10.27 6.54 10.65
C TYR A 64 9.34 7.71 10.47
N ARG A 65 9.35 8.33 9.29
CA ARG A 65 8.47 9.45 8.98
C ARG A 65 7.29 8.95 8.14
N LEU A 66 6.12 8.87 8.75
CA LEU A 66 4.88 8.54 8.07
C LEU A 66 4.11 9.83 7.79
N ASP A 67 3.85 10.11 6.53
CA ASP A 67 3.13 11.30 6.10
C ASP A 67 1.83 10.92 5.40
N ASP A 68 0.74 11.56 5.81
CA ASP A 68 -0.52 11.52 5.08
C ASP A 68 -0.41 12.56 3.94
N TRP A 69 -0.52 12.10 2.71
CA TRP A 69 -0.41 13.00 1.56
C TRP A 69 -1.66 13.80 1.30
N HIS A 70 -2.77 13.47 1.97
CA HIS A 70 -4.08 14.08 1.73
C HIS A 70 -4.52 13.95 0.27
N VAL A 71 -4.15 12.85 -0.34
CA VAL A 71 -4.53 12.46 -1.69
C VAL A 71 -5.37 11.20 -1.58
N SER A 72 -6.52 11.19 -2.25
CA SER A 72 -7.34 10.00 -2.30
C SER A 72 -7.81 9.75 -3.73
N ASN A 73 -8.04 8.46 -4.02
CA ASN A 73 -8.53 8.02 -5.31
C ASN A 73 -9.68 7.05 -5.11
N GLN A 74 -10.68 7.11 -5.98
CA GLN A 74 -11.71 6.09 -6.03
C GLN A 74 -11.43 5.20 -7.23
N PHE A 75 -11.58 3.89 -7.04
CA PHE A 75 -11.42 2.95 -8.14
C PHE A 75 -12.47 1.85 -8.06
N GLU A 76 -12.76 1.27 -9.20
CA GLU A 76 -13.63 0.10 -9.30
C GLU A 76 -12.92 -1.09 -8.68
N ILE A 77 -13.61 -1.81 -7.79
CA ILE A 77 -13.08 -3.02 -7.19
C ILE A 77 -12.97 -4.09 -8.26
N TYR A 78 -11.80 -4.72 -8.36
CA TYR A 78 -11.57 -5.79 -9.32
C TYR A 78 -12.57 -6.91 -9.08
N LYS A 79 -13.13 -7.42 -10.15
CA LYS A 79 -14.19 -8.44 -10.09
C LYS A 79 -13.78 -9.64 -9.25
N HIS A 80 -12.54 -10.09 -9.36
CA HIS A 80 -12.06 -11.26 -8.61
C HIS A 80 -11.94 -11.02 -7.11
N TRP A 81 -12.02 -9.77 -6.64
CA TRP A 81 -12.01 -9.41 -5.23
C TRP A 81 -13.36 -8.91 -4.72
N SER A 82 -14.37 -8.78 -5.59
CA SER A 82 -15.66 -8.19 -5.23
C SER A 82 -16.38 -8.92 -4.11
N GLY A 83 -16.17 -10.22 -3.99
CA GLY A 83 -16.79 -11.04 -2.92
C GLY A 83 -16.32 -10.70 -1.51
N ARG A 84 -15.25 -9.94 -1.36
CA ARG A 84 -14.74 -9.50 -0.06
C ARG A 84 -15.54 -8.33 0.53
N TYR A 85 -16.38 -7.71 -0.29
CA TYR A 85 -17.17 -6.54 0.08
C TYR A 85 -18.65 -6.90 0.11
N ALA A 86 -19.44 -6.06 0.81
CA ALA A 86 -20.88 -6.25 0.88
C ALA A 86 -21.52 -6.17 -0.52
N PRO A 87 -22.64 -6.89 -0.76
CA PRO A 87 -23.35 -6.79 -2.04
C PRO A 87 -23.67 -5.33 -2.37
N GLY A 88 -23.45 -4.93 -3.63
CA GLY A 88 -23.69 -3.56 -4.08
C GLY A 88 -22.52 -2.63 -3.93
N VAL A 89 -21.46 -3.03 -3.20
CA VAL A 89 -20.24 -2.24 -3.09
C VAL A 89 -19.38 -2.48 -4.33
N THR A 90 -19.15 -1.44 -5.12
CA THR A 90 -18.40 -1.55 -6.38
C THR A 90 -17.14 -0.69 -6.42
N ARG A 91 -17.03 0.28 -5.50
CA ARG A 91 -15.89 1.23 -5.47
C ARG A 91 -15.24 1.27 -4.11
N ASN A 92 -13.94 1.47 -4.13
CA ASN A 92 -13.12 1.67 -2.93
C ASN A 92 -12.48 3.05 -2.98
N THR A 93 -12.43 3.74 -1.84
CA THR A 93 -11.70 5.00 -1.71
C THR A 93 -10.36 4.70 -1.04
N GLU A 94 -9.28 5.02 -1.72
CA GLU A 94 -7.92 4.74 -1.26
C GLU A 94 -7.22 6.04 -0.90
N HIS A 95 -6.66 6.10 0.31
CA HIS A 95 -5.93 7.26 0.82
C HIS A 95 -4.43 6.97 0.81
N VAL A 96 -3.64 7.89 0.27
CA VAL A 96 -2.21 7.69 0.02
C VAL A 96 -1.38 8.24 1.16
N PHE A 97 -0.43 7.42 1.63
CA PHE A 97 0.58 7.76 2.63
C PHE A 97 1.96 7.45 2.08
N GLY A 98 2.97 8.09 2.66
CA GLY A 98 4.36 7.75 2.40
C GLY A 98 5.09 7.46 3.69
N LEU A 99 5.90 6.40 3.71
CA LEU A 99 6.81 6.10 4.80
C LEU A 99 8.23 6.27 4.31
N ARG A 100 8.91 7.29 4.85
CA ARG A 100 10.31 7.54 4.52
C ARG A 100 11.20 6.76 5.47
N VAL A 101 12.05 5.89 4.91
CA VAL A 101 13.09 5.18 5.67
C VAL A 101 14.46 5.68 5.22
N PRO A 102 15.48 5.71 6.10
CA PRO A 102 16.77 6.31 5.74
C PRO A 102 17.56 5.53 4.69
N GLU A 103 17.29 4.23 4.59
CA GLU A 103 17.96 3.33 3.66
C GLU A 103 17.09 2.08 3.50
N VAL A 104 17.46 1.18 2.58
CA VAL A 104 16.76 -0.11 2.50
C VAL A 104 16.92 -0.84 3.82
N VAL A 105 15.82 -1.37 4.33
CA VAL A 105 15.75 -2.01 5.65
C VAL A 105 15.24 -3.44 5.51
N PRO A 106 15.55 -4.32 6.48
CA PRO A 106 15.02 -5.68 6.47
C PRO A 106 13.48 -5.67 6.54
N ILE A 107 12.88 -6.55 5.77
CA ILE A 107 11.42 -6.70 5.70
C ILE A 107 11.03 -8.10 6.15
N ARG A 108 9.97 -8.19 6.93
CA ARG A 108 9.38 -9.47 7.34
C ARG A 108 7.97 -9.57 6.76
N LEU A 109 7.83 -10.38 5.73
CA LEU A 109 6.56 -10.57 5.05
C LEU A 109 5.56 -11.37 5.87
N ALA A 110 4.26 -11.08 5.65
CA ALA A 110 3.17 -11.94 6.06
C ALA A 110 3.07 -13.08 5.04
N PRO A 111 3.46 -14.33 5.39
CA PRO A 111 3.65 -15.40 4.39
C PRO A 111 2.39 -15.76 3.60
N ARG A 112 1.19 -15.53 4.19
CA ARG A 112 -0.06 -15.86 3.52
C ARG A 112 -0.55 -14.77 2.57
N GLU A 113 -0.01 -13.56 2.70
CA GLU A 113 -0.45 -12.40 1.94
C GLU A 113 0.51 -12.05 0.81
N HIS A 114 1.81 -12.25 1.03
CA HIS A 114 2.84 -11.86 0.07
C HIS A 114 3.88 -12.96 -0.11
N LEU A 115 4.29 -13.16 -1.36
CA LEU A 115 5.27 -14.18 -1.72
C LEU A 115 6.71 -13.71 -1.56
N GLN A 116 6.98 -12.47 -1.92
CA GLN A 116 8.32 -11.89 -1.90
C GLN A 116 8.26 -10.37 -1.96
N PHE A 117 9.38 -9.73 -1.70
CA PHE A 117 9.51 -8.28 -1.80
C PHE A 117 10.75 -7.93 -2.62
N GLU A 118 10.76 -6.71 -3.14
CA GLU A 118 11.90 -6.13 -3.83
C GLU A 118 11.98 -4.64 -3.55
N TRP A 119 13.20 -4.14 -3.40
CA TRP A 119 13.49 -2.72 -3.43
C TRP A 119 13.89 -2.38 -4.85
N VAL A 120 13.16 -1.47 -5.51
CA VAL A 120 13.40 -1.10 -6.90
C VAL A 120 13.40 0.42 -7.05
N PRO A 121 14.14 0.96 -8.03
CA PRO A 121 14.04 2.38 -8.33
C PRO A 121 12.62 2.79 -8.68
N ARG A 122 12.21 3.98 -8.26
CA ARG A 122 10.85 4.48 -8.50
C ARG A 122 10.40 4.32 -9.97
N ASP A 123 11.26 4.65 -10.92
CA ASP A 123 10.90 4.57 -12.33
C ASP A 123 10.56 3.14 -12.77
N HIS A 124 11.26 2.15 -12.21
CA HIS A 124 10.94 0.75 -12.46
C HIS A 124 9.67 0.32 -11.76
N ALA A 125 9.45 0.84 -10.53
CA ALA A 125 8.27 0.51 -9.74
C ALA A 125 6.98 0.93 -10.46
N ILE A 126 6.98 2.07 -11.14
CA ILE A 126 5.80 2.57 -11.87
C ILE A 126 5.32 1.52 -12.88
N ASP A 127 6.23 0.85 -13.56
CA ASP A 127 5.91 -0.15 -14.57
C ASP A 127 5.58 -1.53 -13.98
N ARG A 128 5.96 -1.77 -12.72
CA ARG A 128 5.79 -3.07 -12.08
C ARG A 128 4.47 -3.21 -11.34
N VAL A 129 3.93 -2.12 -10.80
CA VAL A 129 2.69 -2.19 -10.00
C VAL A 129 1.49 -2.45 -10.89
N PHE A 130 0.54 -3.25 -10.36
CA PHE A 130 -0.61 -3.66 -11.17
C PHE A 130 -1.75 -2.62 -11.16
N SER A 131 -1.82 -1.74 -10.16
CA SER A 131 -2.92 -0.79 -10.06
C SER A 131 -2.53 0.59 -10.54
N TRP A 132 -3.49 1.27 -11.22
CA TRP A 132 -3.25 2.62 -11.72
C TRP A 132 -3.07 3.62 -10.58
N THR A 133 -3.76 3.42 -9.43
CA THR A 133 -3.61 4.33 -8.29
C THR A 133 -2.21 4.25 -7.70
N ASN A 134 -1.64 3.04 -7.65
CA ASN A 134 -0.28 2.84 -7.16
C ASN A 134 0.73 3.50 -8.12
N ALA A 135 0.54 3.36 -9.41
CA ALA A 135 1.41 4.00 -10.41
C ALA A 135 1.34 5.54 -10.30
N GLU A 136 0.13 6.09 -10.13
CA GLU A 136 -0.04 7.53 -9.96
C GLU A 136 0.66 8.05 -8.70
N ALA A 137 0.53 7.31 -7.59
CA ALA A 137 1.22 7.68 -6.34
C ALA A 137 2.73 7.67 -6.52
N LEU A 138 3.27 6.67 -7.22
CA LEU A 138 4.70 6.60 -7.52
C LEU A 138 5.18 7.77 -8.39
N ARG A 139 4.36 8.19 -9.35
CA ARG A 139 4.69 9.36 -10.19
C ARG A 139 4.74 10.64 -9.35
N ALA A 140 3.86 10.76 -8.38
CA ALA A 140 3.79 11.93 -7.50
C ALA A 140 4.85 11.92 -6.39
N LEU A 141 5.46 10.78 -6.13
CA LEU A 141 6.38 10.61 -4.99
C LEU A 141 7.44 11.72 -4.85
N PRO A 142 8.11 12.16 -5.93
CA PRO A 142 9.14 13.21 -5.77
C PRO A 142 8.61 14.51 -5.17
N GLU A 143 7.34 14.84 -5.40
CA GLU A 143 6.72 16.05 -4.85
C GLU A 143 6.53 15.95 -3.33
N PHE A 144 6.25 14.74 -2.84
CA PHE A 144 5.98 14.51 -1.42
C PHE A 144 7.24 14.10 -0.65
N ALA A 145 8.26 13.60 -1.34
CA ALA A 145 9.51 13.14 -0.73
C ALA A 145 10.47 14.28 -0.40
N ALA A 146 10.23 15.46 -0.91
CA ALA A 146 11.10 16.60 -0.73
C ALA A 146 11.17 17.09 0.72
#